data_b6be5afdecfb915a204fa7d60ac6606f
#
_entry.id   b6be5afdecfb915a204fa7d60ac6606f
#
_cell.length_a   1.000
_cell.length_b   1.000
_cell.length_c   1.000
_cell.angle_alpha   90.00
_cell.angle_beta   90.00
_cell.angle_gamma   90.00
#
_symmetry.space_group_name_H-M   'P 1'
#
loop_
_entity.id
_entity.type
_entity.pdbx_description
1 polymer ?
#
loop_
_entity_poly.entity_id
_entity_poly.type
_entity_poly.pdbx_seq_one_letter_code
_entity_poly.pdbx_strand_id
1 'polypeptide(L)'
;ESNPMGISIFANSIDVLKKLDMEYDSYCNEFDLGRKRIFVAPEMLSNIDGTPVFDPEDSVFYSLPEDYDKSQTGLIKEVDMSLRVEEHSKAINDDLNYLSLKCGFGTERYRFDGTGVKTATEVISENSDMYRMLKKHEIILDDVLKQLIQIIIRLGIVTGNALDINTDIVIAFDDSII
;
A
#
# COMPACT_ATOMS: atom_id res chain seq x y z
N GLU A 1 -23.71 -13.97 2.90
CA GLU A 1 -24.53 -13.90 1.67
C GLU A 1 -23.65 -14.30 0.49
N SER A 2 -24.02 -15.40 -0.19
CA SER A 2 -23.30 -15.84 -1.38
C SER A 2 -23.70 -14.98 -2.56
N ASN A 3 -22.82 -14.09 -2.99
CA ASN A 3 -23.02 -13.35 -4.23
C ASN A 3 -22.64 -14.27 -5.41
N PRO A 4 -23.61 -14.64 -6.29
CA PRO A 4 -23.34 -15.54 -7.41
C PRO A 4 -22.38 -14.96 -8.46
N MET A 5 -22.15 -13.65 -8.43
CA MET A 5 -21.19 -12.95 -9.30
C MET A 5 -19.77 -12.93 -8.75
N GLY A 6 -19.57 -13.49 -7.56
CA GLY A 6 -18.32 -13.38 -6.82
C GLY A 6 -18.16 -12.02 -6.12
N ILE A 7 -17.17 -11.96 -5.24
CA ILE A 7 -16.80 -10.74 -4.49
C ILE A 7 -15.28 -10.62 -4.55
N SER A 8 -14.79 -9.39 -4.75
CA SER A 8 -13.36 -9.13 -4.70
C SER A 8 -12.79 -9.51 -3.33
N ILE A 9 -11.57 -10.06 -3.29
CA ILE A 9 -10.84 -10.36 -2.07
C ILE A 9 -10.64 -9.10 -1.19
N PHE A 10 -10.62 -7.91 -1.79
CA PHE A 10 -10.50 -6.62 -1.13
C PHE A 10 -11.83 -6.00 -0.70
N ALA A 11 -12.98 -6.63 -0.98
CA ALA A 11 -14.29 -6.01 -0.74
C ALA A 11 -14.50 -5.59 0.72
N ASN A 12 -13.95 -6.36 1.67
CA ASN A 12 -14.01 -6.07 3.10
C ASN A 12 -12.91 -5.12 3.59
N SER A 13 -12.07 -4.61 2.70
CA SER A 13 -10.85 -3.86 3.05
C SER A 13 -10.76 -2.51 2.34
N ILE A 14 -11.84 -2.06 1.69
CA ILE A 14 -11.88 -0.78 0.97
C ILE A 14 -11.60 0.41 1.91
N ASP A 15 -12.07 0.33 3.15
CA ASP A 15 -11.80 1.31 4.20
C ASP A 15 -10.31 1.43 4.53
N VAL A 16 -9.62 0.30 4.63
CA VAL A 16 -8.17 0.24 4.90
C VAL A 16 -7.38 0.74 3.69
N LEU A 17 -7.77 0.35 2.47
CA LEU A 17 -7.13 0.84 1.25
C LEU A 17 -7.23 2.35 1.12
N LYS A 18 -8.41 2.92 1.43
CA LYS A 18 -8.59 4.39 1.44
C LYS A 18 -7.73 5.07 2.50
N LYS A 19 -7.58 4.46 3.68
CA LYS A 19 -6.72 4.98 4.73
C LYS A 19 -5.26 4.96 4.32
N LEU A 20 -4.77 3.87 3.72
CA LEU A 20 -3.42 3.74 3.18
C LEU A 20 -3.10 4.81 2.12
N ASP A 21 -4.05 5.09 1.23
CA ASP A 21 -3.93 6.15 0.23
C ASP A 21 -3.71 7.52 0.88
N MET A 22 -4.52 7.84 1.89
CA MET A 22 -4.38 9.08 2.67
C MET A 22 -3.06 9.16 3.46
N GLU A 23 -2.60 8.04 4.02
CA GLU A 23 -1.33 7.97 4.75
C GLU A 23 -0.14 8.18 3.82
N TYR A 24 -0.18 7.58 2.63
CA TYR A 24 0.85 7.76 1.62
C TYR A 24 0.90 9.19 1.09
N ASP A 25 -0.25 9.81 0.83
CA ASP A 25 -0.35 11.23 0.47
C ASP A 25 0.24 12.13 1.58
N SER A 26 -0.08 11.83 2.84
CA SER A 26 0.48 12.55 3.99
C SER A 26 1.99 12.39 4.10
N TYR A 27 2.50 11.18 3.82
CA TYR A 27 3.93 10.91 3.77
C TYR A 27 4.62 11.71 2.65
N CYS A 28 4.04 11.79 1.47
CA CYS A 28 4.56 12.61 0.37
C CYS A 28 4.55 14.11 0.73
N ASN A 29 3.47 14.60 1.34
CA ASN A 29 3.34 15.98 1.78
C ASN A 29 4.35 16.35 2.87
N GLU A 30 4.81 15.40 3.69
CA GLU A 30 5.83 15.65 4.70
C GLU A 30 7.13 16.19 4.08
N PHE A 31 7.53 15.70 2.91
CA PHE A 31 8.70 16.20 2.20
C PHE A 31 8.50 17.62 1.65
N ASP A 32 7.29 17.95 1.18
CA ASP A 32 6.99 19.28 0.67
C ASP A 32 6.87 20.31 1.81
N LEU A 33 6.25 19.93 2.93
CA LEU A 33 6.10 20.79 4.10
C LEU A 33 7.39 20.90 4.90
N GLY A 34 8.22 19.86 4.93
CA GLY A 34 9.49 19.81 5.63
C GLY A 34 10.65 20.50 4.92
N ARG A 35 10.40 21.16 3.78
CA ARG A 35 11.42 21.95 3.10
C ARG A 35 11.97 23.04 4.01
N LYS A 36 13.29 23.17 4.04
CA LYS A 36 13.97 24.21 4.77
C LYS A 36 13.48 25.59 4.35
N ARG A 37 13.12 26.44 5.32
CA ARG A 37 12.66 27.80 5.09
C ARG A 37 13.45 28.76 5.94
N ILE A 38 13.89 29.87 5.33
CA ILE A 38 14.62 30.91 5.99
C ILE A 38 13.80 32.19 5.89
N PHE A 39 13.36 32.72 7.02
CA PHE A 39 12.67 33.98 7.10
C PHE A 39 13.67 35.09 7.31
N VAL A 40 13.64 36.11 6.48
CA VAL A 40 14.56 37.26 6.54
C VAL A 40 13.77 38.56 6.69
N ALA A 41 14.36 39.52 7.39
CA ALA A 41 13.76 40.85 7.51
C ALA A 41 13.73 41.54 6.15
N PRO A 42 12.65 42.33 5.84
CA PRO A 42 12.50 42.99 4.54
C PRO A 42 13.67 43.87 4.14
N GLU A 43 14.36 44.47 5.14
CA GLU A 43 15.52 45.31 4.91
C GLU A 43 16.72 44.54 4.33
N MET A 44 16.81 43.23 4.57
CA MET A 44 17.86 42.37 4.02
C MET A 44 17.57 41.95 2.57
N LEU A 45 16.32 42.05 2.13
CA LEU A 45 15.90 41.81 0.76
C LEU A 45 16.03 43.06 -0.12
N SER A 46 16.17 44.26 0.51
CA SER A 46 16.31 45.52 -0.20
C SER A 46 17.77 45.82 -0.51
N ASN A 47 18.03 46.34 -1.71
CA ASN A 47 19.34 46.71 -2.18
C ASN A 47 19.86 47.96 -1.45
N ILE A 48 21.06 47.89 -0.86
CA ILE A 48 21.80 49.09 -0.39
C ILE A 48 22.60 49.69 -1.54
N ASP A 49 23.08 48.90 -2.50
CA ASP A 49 23.89 49.34 -3.66
C ASP A 49 23.48 48.68 -4.99
N GLY A 50 22.22 48.31 -5.16
CA GLY A 50 21.72 47.68 -6.41
C GLY A 50 21.94 46.18 -6.49
N THR A 51 22.56 45.55 -5.52
CA THR A 51 22.71 44.09 -5.43
C THR A 51 21.88 43.53 -4.30
N PRO A 52 20.91 42.59 -4.57
CA PRO A 52 20.15 41.97 -3.51
C PRO A 52 21.06 41.10 -2.63
N VAL A 53 20.91 41.23 -1.33
CA VAL A 53 21.63 40.40 -0.36
C VAL A 53 21.09 38.97 -0.36
N PHE A 54 19.76 38.84 -0.57
CA PHE A 54 19.08 37.56 -0.76
C PHE A 54 18.15 37.66 -1.98
N ASP A 55 18.08 36.62 -2.78
CA ASP A 55 17.17 36.56 -3.91
C ASP A 55 15.75 36.28 -3.41
N PRO A 56 14.80 37.23 -3.55
CA PRO A 56 13.41 37.00 -3.13
C PRO A 56 12.66 35.95 -3.98
N GLU A 57 13.19 35.60 -5.16
CA GLU A 57 12.60 34.53 -6.00
C GLU A 57 13.11 33.14 -5.61
N ASP A 58 14.11 33.05 -4.74
CA ASP A 58 14.54 31.75 -4.20
C ASP A 58 13.48 31.19 -3.25
N SER A 59 13.00 30.01 -3.54
CA SER A 59 11.95 29.33 -2.77
C SER A 59 12.31 29.01 -1.31
N VAL A 60 13.53 29.25 -0.90
CA VAL A 60 14.04 29.04 0.47
C VAL A 60 13.87 30.29 1.33
N PHE A 61 13.90 31.50 0.74
CA PHE A 61 13.83 32.75 1.47
C PHE A 61 12.42 33.34 1.48
N TYR A 62 11.95 33.73 2.66
CA TYR A 62 10.64 34.34 2.87
C TYR A 62 10.78 35.65 3.65
N SER A 63 10.10 36.69 3.22
CA SER A 63 10.05 37.96 3.92
C SER A 63 9.26 37.84 5.23
N LEU A 64 9.80 38.35 6.32
CA LEU A 64 9.06 38.53 7.58
C LEU A 64 8.03 39.66 7.42
N PRO A 65 6.86 39.57 8.12
CA PRO A 65 5.92 40.70 8.19
C PRO A 65 6.58 41.97 8.78
N GLU A 66 6.17 43.16 8.34
CA GLU A 66 6.71 44.45 8.81
C GLU A 66 6.56 44.64 10.33
N ASP A 67 5.46 44.14 10.91
CA ASP A 67 5.14 44.20 12.34
C ASP A 67 5.89 43.16 13.20
N TYR A 68 6.80 42.39 12.60
CA TYR A 68 7.51 41.35 13.32
C TYR A 68 8.51 41.94 14.31
N ASP A 69 8.43 41.53 15.59
CA ASP A 69 9.33 42.01 16.64
C ASP A 69 10.76 41.43 16.50
N LYS A 70 11.62 42.22 15.88
CA LYS A 70 13.03 41.88 15.61
C LYS A 70 13.88 41.78 16.86
N SER A 71 13.40 42.34 17.97
CA SER A 71 14.18 42.37 19.23
C SER A 71 14.29 40.98 19.87
N GLN A 72 13.34 40.08 19.61
CA GLN A 72 13.32 38.77 20.22
C GLN A 72 13.92 37.67 19.34
N THR A 73 13.92 37.82 18.00
CA THR A 73 14.25 36.71 17.09
C THR A 73 15.37 37.03 16.09
N GLY A 74 15.85 38.29 16.06
CA GLY A 74 16.89 38.74 15.09
C GLY A 74 16.35 38.97 13.68
N LEU A 75 17.24 39.25 12.74
CA LEU A 75 16.93 39.60 11.35
C LEU A 75 16.74 38.39 10.46
N ILE A 76 17.20 37.21 10.88
CA ILE A 76 17.13 35.94 10.16
C ILE A 76 16.59 34.89 11.11
N LYS A 77 15.56 34.17 10.66
CA LYS A 77 15.00 33.02 11.36
C LYS A 77 15.01 31.81 10.45
N GLU A 78 15.82 30.84 10.79
CA GLU A 78 15.82 29.52 10.17
C GLU A 78 14.74 28.66 10.81
N VAL A 79 13.91 28.01 9.99
CA VAL A 79 12.93 27.02 10.44
C VAL A 79 13.34 25.68 9.83
N ASP A 80 13.83 24.81 10.68
CA ASP A 80 14.13 23.42 10.33
C ASP A 80 13.05 22.51 10.93
N MET A 81 12.33 21.80 10.06
CA MET A 81 11.34 20.83 10.46
C MET A 81 11.92 19.42 10.27
N SER A 82 12.05 18.67 11.35
CA SER A 82 12.43 17.27 11.26
C SER A 82 11.36 16.48 10.50
N LEU A 83 11.77 15.70 9.52
CA LEU A 83 10.87 14.82 8.75
C LEU A 83 10.49 13.61 9.61
N ARG A 84 9.18 13.33 9.72
CA ARG A 84 8.61 12.20 10.48
C ARG A 84 8.54 10.92 9.64
N VAL A 85 9.62 10.57 8.96
CA VAL A 85 9.67 9.44 8.02
C VAL A 85 9.41 8.10 8.70
N GLU A 86 9.97 7.90 9.91
CA GLU A 86 9.81 6.64 10.66
C GLU A 86 8.36 6.42 11.12
N GLU A 87 7.71 7.48 11.61
CA GLU A 87 6.32 7.43 12.06
C GLU A 87 5.37 7.13 10.89
N HIS A 88 5.56 7.77 9.74
CA HIS A 88 4.78 7.49 8.54
C HIS A 88 5.02 6.07 8.04
N SER A 89 6.27 5.62 7.94
CA SER A 89 6.62 4.26 7.54
C SER A 89 5.98 3.22 8.46
N LYS A 90 6.01 3.45 9.77
CA LYS A 90 5.39 2.56 10.74
C LYS A 90 3.87 2.51 10.60
N ALA A 91 3.19 3.64 10.43
CA ALA A 91 1.74 3.68 10.25
C ALA A 91 1.31 2.92 8.99
N ILE A 92 2.00 3.17 7.85
CA ILE A 92 1.75 2.45 6.59
C ILE A 92 1.97 0.94 6.77
N ASN A 93 3.04 0.51 7.44
CA ASN A 93 3.29 -0.91 7.69
C ASN A 93 2.22 -1.56 8.58
N ASP A 94 1.76 -0.87 9.62
CA ASP A 94 0.69 -1.37 10.50
C ASP A 94 -0.62 -1.56 9.71
N ASP A 95 -0.97 -0.63 8.82
CA ASP A 95 -2.17 -0.75 7.97
C ASP A 95 -2.02 -1.78 6.85
N LEU A 96 -0.82 -1.96 6.28
CA LEU A 96 -0.53 -3.04 5.33
C LEU A 96 -0.68 -4.41 6.00
N ASN A 97 -0.22 -4.58 7.24
CA ASN A 97 -0.41 -5.79 8.02
C ASN A 97 -1.90 -6.05 8.29
N TYR A 98 -2.66 -5.02 8.63
CA TYR A 98 -4.11 -5.14 8.85
C TYR A 98 -4.85 -5.48 7.55
N LEU A 99 -4.47 -4.87 6.43
CA LEU A 99 -4.99 -5.20 5.10
C LEU A 99 -4.73 -6.68 4.76
N SER A 100 -3.50 -7.15 4.96
CA SER A 100 -3.10 -8.52 4.71
C SER A 100 -3.94 -9.51 5.53
N LEU A 101 -4.17 -9.21 6.81
CA LEU A 101 -5.01 -10.01 7.70
C LEU A 101 -6.47 -10.04 7.22
N LYS A 102 -7.06 -8.89 6.85
CA LYS A 102 -8.43 -8.81 6.32
C LYS A 102 -8.61 -9.58 5.01
N CYS A 103 -7.58 -9.63 4.17
CA CYS A 103 -7.56 -10.39 2.93
C CYS A 103 -7.29 -11.88 3.13
N GLY A 104 -6.95 -12.32 4.34
CA GLY A 104 -6.69 -13.73 4.66
C GLY A 104 -5.29 -14.21 4.26
N PHE A 105 -4.34 -13.31 4.04
CA PHE A 105 -2.95 -13.65 3.68
C PHE A 105 -2.02 -13.78 4.90
N GLY A 106 -2.54 -13.61 6.10
CA GLY A 106 -1.75 -13.55 7.33
C GLY A 106 -1.14 -12.16 7.55
N THR A 107 -0.27 -12.04 8.55
CA THR A 107 0.47 -10.81 8.84
C THR A 107 1.75 -10.74 8.00
N GLU A 108 2.28 -9.52 7.83
CA GLU A 108 3.59 -9.25 7.21
C GLU A 108 3.73 -9.64 5.72
N ARG A 109 2.63 -9.96 5.04
CA ARG A 109 2.65 -10.25 3.59
C ARG A 109 3.00 -9.02 2.75
N TYR A 110 2.45 -7.85 3.14
CA TYR A 110 2.74 -6.58 2.53
C TYR A 110 3.60 -5.76 3.50
N ARG A 111 4.71 -5.23 3.02
CA ARG A 111 5.60 -4.38 3.79
C ARG A 111 6.04 -3.20 2.94
N PHE A 112 6.10 -2.05 3.58
CA PHE A 112 6.62 -0.82 2.99
C PHE A 112 8.15 -0.75 3.09
N ASP A 113 8.70 -1.28 4.17
CA ASP A 113 10.14 -1.39 4.39
C ASP A 113 10.66 -2.81 4.11
N GLY A 114 11.81 -2.91 3.48
CA GLY A 114 12.49 -4.19 3.25
C GLY A 114 12.96 -4.81 4.57
N THR A 115 12.70 -6.09 4.76
CA THR A 115 13.09 -6.79 5.98
C THR A 115 14.30 -7.68 5.81
N GLY A 116 14.95 -7.95 6.95
CA GLY A 116 16.08 -8.84 7.03
C GLY A 116 15.79 -10.28 6.58
N VAL A 117 16.85 -11.08 6.52
CA VAL A 117 16.77 -12.50 6.14
C VAL A 117 15.91 -13.25 7.15
N LYS A 118 14.82 -13.85 6.68
CA LYS A 118 13.93 -14.69 7.49
C LYS A 118 14.43 -16.13 7.51
N THR A 119 14.19 -16.83 8.61
CA THR A 119 14.44 -18.27 8.68
C THR A 119 13.41 -19.05 7.87
N ALA A 120 13.77 -20.26 7.40
CA ALA A 120 12.84 -21.12 6.66
C ALA A 120 11.56 -21.42 7.47
N THR A 121 11.66 -21.55 8.78
CA THR A 121 10.50 -21.79 9.67
C THR A 121 9.56 -20.60 9.72
N GLU A 122 10.08 -19.38 9.73
CA GLU A 122 9.27 -18.15 9.68
C GLU A 122 8.54 -18.03 8.35
N VAL A 123 9.20 -18.30 7.23
CA VAL A 123 8.59 -18.30 5.90
C VAL A 123 7.45 -19.33 5.80
N ILE A 124 7.64 -20.54 6.32
CA ILE A 124 6.59 -21.57 6.34
C ILE A 124 5.41 -21.13 7.21
N SER A 125 5.68 -20.54 8.37
CA SER A 125 4.61 -20.05 9.26
C SER A 125 3.80 -18.93 8.61
N GLU A 126 4.45 -17.97 7.98
CA GLU A 126 3.79 -16.85 7.28
C GLU A 126 2.94 -17.33 6.10
N ASN A 127 3.45 -18.30 5.35
CA ASN A 127 2.71 -18.84 4.21
C ASN A 127 1.54 -19.74 4.62
N SER A 128 1.47 -20.18 5.88
CA SER A 128 0.43 -21.11 6.33
C SER A 128 -0.98 -20.54 6.21
N ASP A 129 -1.19 -19.28 6.50
CA ASP A 129 -2.50 -18.62 6.40
C ASP A 129 -2.92 -18.42 4.94
N MET A 130 -1.99 -18.02 4.09
CA MET A 130 -2.19 -17.92 2.66
C MET A 130 -2.52 -19.28 2.06
N TYR A 131 -1.81 -20.34 2.47
CA TYR A 131 -2.08 -21.71 2.03
C TYR A 131 -3.48 -22.17 2.41
N ARG A 132 -3.92 -21.91 3.65
CA ARG A 132 -5.29 -22.21 4.09
C ARG A 132 -6.35 -21.48 3.28
N MET A 133 -6.08 -20.22 2.92
CA MET A 133 -6.99 -19.43 2.09
C MET A 133 -7.05 -19.99 0.68
N LEU A 134 -5.91 -20.33 0.08
CA LEU A 134 -5.81 -20.98 -1.22
C LEU A 134 -6.64 -22.29 -1.24
N LYS A 135 -6.44 -23.16 -0.26
CA LYS A 135 -7.19 -24.44 -0.16
C LYS A 135 -8.70 -24.24 -0.05
N LYS A 136 -9.19 -23.21 0.61
CA LYS A 136 -10.63 -22.88 0.63
C LYS A 136 -11.16 -22.55 -0.76
N HIS A 137 -10.40 -21.81 -1.57
CA HIS A 137 -10.78 -21.48 -2.93
C HIS A 137 -10.70 -22.70 -3.85
N GLU A 138 -9.68 -23.53 -3.71
CA GLU A 138 -9.51 -24.76 -4.49
C GLU A 138 -10.67 -25.74 -4.30
N ILE A 139 -11.16 -25.93 -3.07
CA ILE A 139 -12.31 -26.82 -2.80
C ILE A 139 -13.53 -26.38 -3.59
N ILE A 140 -13.84 -25.07 -3.60
CA ILE A 140 -14.98 -24.52 -4.34
C ILE A 140 -14.76 -24.66 -5.84
N LEU A 141 -13.54 -24.38 -6.31
CA LEU A 141 -13.18 -24.46 -7.72
C LEU A 141 -13.21 -25.91 -8.24
N ASP A 142 -12.74 -26.87 -7.44
CA ASP A 142 -12.79 -28.30 -7.75
C ASP A 142 -14.24 -28.76 -8.03
N ASP A 143 -15.17 -28.42 -7.14
CA ASP A 143 -16.59 -28.75 -7.29
C ASP A 143 -17.20 -28.16 -8.57
N VAL A 144 -16.92 -26.87 -8.82
CA VAL A 144 -17.45 -26.18 -10.01
C VAL A 144 -16.85 -26.74 -11.29
N LEU A 145 -15.55 -27.01 -11.33
CA LEU A 145 -14.90 -27.62 -12.50
C LEU A 145 -15.39 -29.04 -12.77
N LYS A 146 -15.57 -29.86 -11.73
CA LYS A 146 -16.17 -31.19 -11.88
C LYS A 146 -17.58 -31.14 -12.50
N GLN A 147 -18.41 -30.22 -12.01
CA GLN A 147 -19.76 -30.00 -12.59
C GLN A 147 -19.68 -29.56 -14.05
N LEU A 148 -18.78 -28.62 -14.37
CA LEU A 148 -18.58 -28.16 -15.76
C LEU A 148 -18.15 -29.29 -16.69
N ILE A 149 -17.16 -30.09 -16.26
CA ILE A 149 -16.68 -31.24 -17.04
C ILE A 149 -17.81 -32.26 -17.25
N GLN A 150 -18.63 -32.54 -16.21
CA GLN A 150 -19.82 -33.43 -16.36
C GLN A 150 -20.82 -32.91 -17.39
N ILE A 151 -21.05 -31.57 -17.40
CA ILE A 151 -21.94 -30.95 -18.40
C ILE A 151 -21.36 -31.13 -19.81
N ILE A 152 -20.05 -30.92 -19.97
CA ILE A 152 -19.35 -31.11 -21.26
C ILE A 152 -19.46 -32.57 -21.74
N ILE A 153 -19.25 -33.54 -20.83
CA ILE A 153 -19.39 -34.97 -21.16
C ILE A 153 -20.82 -35.27 -21.64
N ARG A 154 -21.85 -34.80 -20.92
CA ARG A 154 -23.27 -34.98 -21.29
C ARG A 154 -23.59 -34.38 -22.65
N LEU A 155 -23.10 -33.18 -22.91
CA LEU A 155 -23.26 -32.53 -24.22
C LEU A 155 -22.54 -33.31 -25.33
N GLY A 156 -21.32 -33.80 -25.05
CA GLY A 156 -20.57 -34.64 -25.98
C GLY A 156 -21.31 -35.92 -26.35
N ILE A 157 -21.96 -36.59 -25.40
CA ILE A 157 -22.79 -37.79 -25.65
C ILE A 157 -23.99 -37.43 -26.54
N VAL A 158 -24.66 -36.30 -26.27
CA VAL A 158 -25.81 -35.85 -27.08
C VAL A 158 -25.39 -35.55 -28.53
N THR A 159 -24.17 -35.08 -28.75
CA THR A 159 -23.62 -34.80 -30.09
C THR A 159 -23.02 -36.03 -30.79
N GLY A 160 -23.15 -37.21 -30.19
CA GLY A 160 -22.77 -38.49 -30.81
C GLY A 160 -21.34 -38.96 -30.51
N ASN A 161 -20.67 -38.35 -29.55
CA ASN A 161 -19.36 -38.81 -29.08
C ASN A 161 -19.50 -39.97 -28.09
N ALA A 162 -18.64 -40.97 -28.19
CA ALA A 162 -18.60 -42.12 -27.29
C ALA A 162 -17.86 -41.76 -25.98
N LEU A 163 -18.53 -41.01 -25.10
CA LEU A 163 -18.02 -40.61 -23.80
C LEU A 163 -18.74 -41.38 -22.68
N ASP A 164 -18.04 -41.75 -21.61
CA ASP A 164 -18.65 -42.36 -20.44
C ASP A 164 -19.04 -41.31 -19.40
N ILE A 165 -20.33 -41.24 -19.07
CA ILE A 165 -20.90 -40.33 -18.08
C ILE A 165 -20.40 -40.63 -16.65
N ASN A 166 -19.98 -41.87 -16.39
CA ASN A 166 -19.48 -42.30 -15.08
C ASN A 166 -17.95 -42.12 -14.92
N THR A 167 -17.29 -41.44 -15.85
CA THR A 167 -15.86 -41.15 -15.75
C THR A 167 -15.57 -40.44 -14.46
N ASP A 168 -14.63 -40.96 -13.65
CA ASP A 168 -14.14 -40.27 -12.47
C ASP A 168 -13.27 -39.09 -12.85
N ILE A 169 -13.65 -37.91 -12.37
CA ILE A 169 -12.99 -36.65 -12.69
C ILE A 169 -12.11 -36.28 -11.54
N VAL A 170 -10.79 -36.31 -11.76
CA VAL A 170 -9.77 -35.87 -10.81
C VAL A 170 -9.15 -34.57 -11.30
N ILE A 171 -9.17 -33.56 -10.44
CA ILE A 171 -8.55 -32.26 -10.70
C ILE A 171 -7.37 -32.14 -9.76
N ALA A 172 -6.18 -31.88 -10.31
CA ALA A 172 -4.97 -31.63 -9.54
C ALA A 172 -4.60 -30.16 -9.68
N PHE A 173 -4.37 -29.50 -8.55
CA PHE A 173 -3.82 -28.16 -8.48
C PHE A 173 -2.32 -28.25 -8.25
N ASP A 174 -1.55 -27.39 -8.91
CA ASP A 174 -0.09 -27.32 -8.69
C ASP A 174 0.23 -26.33 -7.55
N ASP A 175 0.55 -26.86 -6.38
CA ASP A 175 0.89 -26.11 -5.19
C ASP A 175 2.42 -25.91 -5.06
N SER A 176 3.20 -26.15 -6.11
CA SER A 176 4.68 -26.16 -6.06
C SER A 176 5.31 -24.78 -5.85
N ILE A 177 4.50 -23.71 -5.86
CA ILE A 177 4.97 -22.31 -5.71
C ILE A 177 4.91 -21.82 -4.25
N ILE A 178 4.44 -22.65 -3.32
CA ILE A 178 4.21 -22.24 -1.91
C ILE A 178 5.25 -22.89 -1.00
#